data_c499be2572b2bfb07f61b0772db5f4e6
#
_entry.id   c499be2572b2bfb07f61b0772db5f4e6
#
_cell.length_a   1.000
_cell.length_b   1.000
_cell.length_c   1.000
_cell.angle_alpha   90.00
_cell.angle_beta   90.00
_cell.angle_gamma   90.00
#
_symmetry.space_group_name_H-M   'P 1'
#
loop_
_entity.id
_entity.type
_entity.pdbx_description
1 polymer ?
#
loop_
_entity_poly.entity_id
_entity_poly.type
_entity_poly.pdbx_seq_one_letter_code
_entity_poly.pdbx_strand_id
1 'polypeptide(L)'
;MLNIGKQLTAEQRLHKATTDIIGRDEFVALAGVLMIGTKQVSDDVPTACTNGRDERYGRTYVDKLNDAEFRFLMLHECYHKMYRHLTTWQHLHNQDSFKTNMACDYVINLKLKNTDAYKQGWIKMPEGGLLDDKYMNMNTDQVYKLIPDSERDEMEKMCQGSSGLDEHDWDGATELSTEEAEALAR
;
A
#
# COMPACT_ATOMS: atom_id res chain seq x y z
N MET A 1 -25.77 -15.18 -26.43
CA MET A 1 -24.64 -15.95 -25.89
C MET A 1 -23.94 -15.08 -24.87
N LEU A 2 -23.99 -15.43 -23.58
CA LEU A 2 -23.19 -14.80 -22.54
C LEU A 2 -21.73 -15.14 -22.83
N ASN A 3 -20.90 -14.12 -23.02
CA ASN A 3 -19.45 -14.28 -23.22
C ASN A 3 -18.81 -14.65 -21.86
N ILE A 4 -18.94 -15.92 -21.48
CA ILE A 4 -18.32 -16.47 -20.28
C ILE A 4 -16.83 -16.65 -20.61
N GLY A 5 -16.01 -15.67 -20.23
CA GLY A 5 -14.55 -15.77 -20.39
C GLY A 5 -13.82 -14.46 -20.73
N LYS A 6 -14.49 -13.30 -20.71
CA LYS A 6 -13.77 -12.05 -20.87
C LYS A 6 -13.03 -11.72 -19.58
N GLN A 7 -11.70 -11.66 -19.63
CA GLN A 7 -10.87 -11.21 -18.53
C GLN A 7 -11.31 -9.80 -18.11
N LEU A 8 -11.43 -9.55 -16.80
CA LEU A 8 -11.78 -8.25 -16.27
C LEU A 8 -10.69 -7.23 -16.64
N THR A 9 -11.10 -6.00 -16.98
CA THR A 9 -10.14 -4.89 -17.13
C THR A 9 -9.53 -4.51 -15.78
N ALA A 10 -8.42 -3.78 -15.78
CA ALA A 10 -7.79 -3.31 -14.54
C ALA A 10 -8.76 -2.49 -13.68
N GLU A 11 -9.60 -1.64 -14.29
CA GLU A 11 -10.65 -0.87 -13.59
C GLU A 11 -11.71 -1.78 -12.99
N GLN A 12 -12.16 -2.78 -13.71
CA GLN A 12 -13.13 -3.77 -13.18
C GLN A 12 -12.54 -4.58 -12.04
N ARG A 13 -11.24 -4.92 -12.12
CA ARG A 13 -10.50 -5.57 -11.03
C ARG A 13 -10.39 -4.67 -9.81
N LEU A 14 -10.15 -3.37 -9.99
CA LEU A 14 -10.10 -2.39 -8.92
C LEU A 14 -11.44 -2.32 -8.17
N HIS A 15 -12.56 -2.21 -8.90
CA HIS A 15 -13.89 -2.23 -8.30
C HIS A 15 -14.20 -3.54 -7.58
N LYS A 16 -13.87 -4.68 -8.20
CA LYS A 16 -14.04 -5.99 -7.59
C LYS A 16 -13.26 -6.11 -6.29
N ALA A 17 -11.98 -5.77 -6.29
CA ALA A 17 -11.13 -5.88 -5.11
C ALA A 17 -11.59 -4.94 -3.98
N THR A 18 -12.05 -3.72 -4.31
CA THR A 18 -12.67 -2.80 -3.33
C THR A 18 -13.89 -3.44 -2.67
N THR A 19 -14.79 -4.04 -3.47
CA THR A 19 -15.99 -4.71 -2.97
C THR A 19 -15.64 -5.94 -2.12
N ASP A 20 -14.68 -6.74 -2.57
CA ASP A 20 -14.20 -7.93 -1.85
C ASP A 20 -13.64 -7.55 -0.46
N ILE A 21 -12.87 -6.45 -0.36
CA ILE A 21 -12.28 -5.97 0.90
C ILE A 21 -13.36 -5.48 1.85
N ILE A 22 -14.29 -4.63 1.39
CA ILE A 22 -15.39 -4.10 2.22
C ILE A 22 -16.31 -5.24 2.71
N GLY A 23 -16.53 -6.24 1.89
CA GLY A 23 -17.37 -7.39 2.21
C GLY A 23 -16.75 -8.41 3.16
N ARG A 24 -15.48 -8.25 3.54
CA ARG A 24 -14.80 -9.15 4.46
C ARG A 24 -14.82 -8.61 5.89
N ASP A 25 -15.40 -9.37 6.82
CA ASP A 25 -15.60 -8.97 8.23
C ASP A 25 -14.33 -8.42 8.88
N GLU A 26 -13.18 -9.02 8.59
CA GLU A 26 -11.88 -8.62 9.12
C GLU A 26 -11.47 -7.18 8.75
N PHE A 27 -11.94 -6.68 7.58
CA PHE A 27 -11.58 -5.37 7.06
C PHE A 27 -12.74 -4.38 7.03
N VAL A 28 -13.92 -4.74 7.53
CA VAL A 28 -15.09 -3.86 7.53
C VAL A 28 -14.81 -2.54 8.24
N ALA A 29 -14.00 -2.57 9.29
CA ALA A 29 -13.58 -1.35 10.02
C ALA A 29 -12.72 -0.40 9.17
N LEU A 30 -12.09 -0.89 8.10
CA LEU A 30 -11.31 -0.07 7.17
C LEU A 30 -12.17 0.55 6.05
N ALA A 31 -13.46 0.22 5.96
CA ALA A 31 -14.32 0.68 4.87
C ALA A 31 -14.32 2.21 4.73
N GLY A 32 -14.37 2.94 5.86
CA GLY A 32 -14.30 4.40 5.88
C GLY A 32 -13.00 4.92 5.27
N VAL A 33 -11.86 4.37 5.70
CA VAL A 33 -10.53 4.74 5.18
C VAL A 33 -10.40 4.37 3.71
N LEU A 34 -10.85 3.18 3.35
CA LEU A 34 -10.79 2.68 1.97
C LEU A 34 -11.59 3.58 1.02
N MET A 35 -12.66 4.21 1.49
CA MET A 35 -13.52 5.10 0.68
C MET A 35 -13.04 6.55 0.65
N ILE A 36 -12.01 6.91 1.42
CA ILE A 36 -11.43 8.26 1.35
C ILE A 36 -10.70 8.45 0.02
N GLY A 37 -10.90 9.63 -0.59
CA GLY A 37 -10.27 10.02 -1.83
C GLY A 37 -10.75 9.23 -3.05
N THR A 38 -10.00 9.36 -4.12
CA THR A 38 -10.26 8.67 -5.40
C THR A 38 -9.30 7.49 -5.57
N LYS A 39 -9.75 6.46 -6.28
CA LYS A 39 -8.93 5.34 -6.72
C LYS A 39 -9.01 5.24 -8.22
N GLN A 40 -7.86 5.18 -8.86
CA GLN A 40 -7.82 5.06 -10.32
C GLN A 40 -6.68 4.17 -10.81
N VAL A 41 -6.92 3.49 -11.92
CA VAL A 41 -5.87 2.86 -12.68
C VAL A 41 -5.20 3.91 -13.55
N SER A 42 -3.86 3.95 -13.57
CA SER A 42 -3.07 4.93 -14.32
C SER A 42 -2.01 4.22 -15.16
N ASP A 43 -1.68 4.84 -16.28
CA ASP A 43 -0.57 4.39 -17.13
C ASP A 43 0.75 5.10 -16.76
N ASP A 44 0.68 6.11 -15.86
CA ASP A 44 1.84 6.95 -15.45
C ASP A 44 2.53 6.41 -14.19
N VAL A 45 1.96 5.39 -13.53
CA VAL A 45 2.46 4.84 -12.28
C VAL A 45 2.99 3.42 -12.54
N PRO A 46 4.23 3.09 -12.14
CA PRO A 46 4.80 1.76 -12.40
C PRO A 46 4.16 0.65 -11.54
N THR A 47 3.83 0.92 -10.29
CA THR A 47 3.25 -0.02 -9.31
C THR A 47 1.95 0.53 -8.73
N ALA A 48 2.01 1.14 -7.57
CA ALA A 48 0.93 1.90 -6.96
C ALA A 48 1.52 3.12 -6.26
N CYS A 49 0.72 4.10 -5.93
CA CYS A 49 1.11 5.20 -5.06
C CYS A 49 -0.11 5.87 -4.43
N THR A 50 0.10 6.44 -3.25
CA THR A 50 -0.84 7.32 -2.61
C THR A 50 -0.20 8.66 -2.25
N ASN A 51 -1.01 9.73 -2.23
CA ASN A 51 -0.65 11.01 -1.65
C ASN A 51 -1.21 11.18 -0.22
N GLY A 52 -1.60 10.08 0.42
CA GLY A 52 -2.26 10.08 1.73
C GLY A 52 -3.79 10.22 1.65
N ARG A 53 -4.36 10.48 0.48
CA ARG A 53 -5.79 10.59 0.21
C ARG A 53 -6.21 9.80 -1.01
N ASP A 54 -5.66 10.14 -2.17
CA ASP A 54 -5.94 9.49 -3.45
C ASP A 54 -4.96 8.36 -3.73
N GLU A 55 -5.39 7.35 -4.45
CA GLU A 55 -4.60 6.18 -4.80
C GLU A 55 -4.55 6.00 -6.31
N ARG A 56 -3.38 5.71 -6.84
CA ARG A 56 -3.17 5.38 -8.26
C ARG A 56 -2.51 4.01 -8.37
N TYR A 57 -3.01 3.17 -9.28
CA TYR A 57 -2.55 1.80 -9.50
C TYR A 57 -2.09 1.64 -10.95
N GLY A 58 -0.85 1.27 -11.15
CA GLY A 58 -0.27 1.06 -12.48
C GLY A 58 -0.98 -0.05 -13.23
N ARG A 59 -1.53 0.27 -14.42
CA ARG A 59 -2.28 -0.70 -15.24
C ARG A 59 -1.48 -1.97 -15.49
N THR A 60 -0.26 -1.82 -16.00
CA THR A 60 0.62 -2.96 -16.31
C THR A 60 0.92 -3.81 -15.07
N TYR A 61 1.02 -3.19 -13.90
CA TYR A 61 1.26 -3.90 -12.65
C TYR A 61 0.00 -4.65 -12.20
N VAL A 62 -1.15 -3.98 -12.19
CA VAL A 62 -2.44 -4.61 -11.86
C VAL A 62 -2.70 -5.83 -12.75
N ASP A 63 -2.39 -5.76 -14.05
CA ASP A 63 -2.58 -6.86 -14.98
C ASP A 63 -1.68 -8.08 -14.70
N LYS A 64 -0.54 -7.88 -14.05
CA LYS A 64 0.39 -8.96 -13.64
C LYS A 64 -0.02 -9.64 -12.33
N LEU A 65 -0.67 -8.92 -11.43
CA LEU A 65 -1.06 -9.44 -10.12
C LEU A 65 -2.24 -10.39 -10.23
N ASN A 66 -2.26 -11.45 -9.43
CA ASN A 66 -3.49 -12.19 -9.17
C ASN A 66 -4.41 -11.44 -8.19
N ASP A 67 -5.63 -11.91 -7.99
CA ASP A 67 -6.63 -11.23 -7.15
C ASP A 67 -6.19 -11.10 -5.68
N ALA A 68 -5.46 -12.10 -5.15
CA ALA A 68 -4.97 -12.06 -3.77
C ALA A 68 -3.84 -11.02 -3.59
N GLU A 69 -2.95 -10.93 -4.57
CA GLU A 69 -1.87 -9.94 -4.60
C GLU A 69 -2.43 -8.54 -4.78
N PHE A 70 -3.43 -8.36 -5.64
CA PHE A 70 -4.04 -7.06 -5.84
C PHE A 70 -4.82 -6.57 -4.60
N ARG A 71 -5.55 -7.47 -3.89
CA ARG A 71 -6.17 -7.11 -2.61
C ARG A 71 -5.13 -6.72 -1.55
N PHE A 72 -3.98 -7.40 -1.51
CA PHE A 72 -2.87 -7.02 -0.63
C PHE A 72 -2.39 -5.60 -0.94
N LEU A 73 -2.11 -5.30 -2.21
CA LEU A 73 -1.66 -3.98 -2.65
C LEU A 73 -2.65 -2.87 -2.26
N MET A 74 -3.94 -3.09 -2.49
CA MET A 74 -4.98 -2.11 -2.11
C MET A 74 -5.06 -1.89 -0.60
N LEU A 75 -4.92 -2.95 0.20
CA LEU A 75 -4.85 -2.82 1.64
C LEU A 75 -3.58 -2.09 2.09
N HIS A 76 -2.46 -2.35 1.43
CA HIS A 76 -1.19 -1.66 1.67
C HIS A 76 -1.36 -0.14 1.52
N GLU A 77 -1.87 0.35 0.39
CA GLU A 77 -2.17 1.78 0.18
C GLU A 77 -3.17 2.33 1.21
N CYS A 78 -4.21 1.55 1.53
CA CYS A 78 -5.18 1.92 2.55
C CYS A 78 -4.53 2.10 3.93
N TYR A 79 -3.56 1.25 4.30
CA TYR A 79 -2.84 1.39 5.57
C TYR A 79 -1.92 2.61 5.61
N HIS A 80 -1.32 3.03 4.48
CA HIS A 80 -0.59 4.30 4.41
C HIS A 80 -1.49 5.48 4.77
N LYS A 81 -2.73 5.50 4.27
CA LYS A 81 -3.73 6.51 4.65
C LYS A 81 -4.12 6.41 6.12
N MET A 82 -4.47 5.21 6.58
CA MET A 82 -4.90 4.97 7.96
C MET A 82 -3.85 5.42 8.98
N TYR A 83 -2.58 5.13 8.72
CA TYR A 83 -1.48 5.53 9.60
C TYR A 83 -1.01 6.97 9.36
N ARG A 84 -1.57 7.65 8.36
CA ARG A 84 -1.17 9.00 7.97
C ARG A 84 0.34 9.12 7.75
N HIS A 85 0.93 8.11 7.09
CA HIS A 85 2.38 7.99 6.96
C HIS A 85 3.00 9.24 6.33
N LEU A 86 2.42 9.78 5.26
CA LEU A 86 2.96 10.89 4.50
C LEU A 86 2.95 12.23 5.26
N THR A 87 2.14 12.36 6.29
CA THR A 87 2.11 13.56 7.15
C THR A 87 2.84 13.33 8.47
N THR A 88 2.65 12.16 9.09
CA THR A 88 3.27 11.84 10.38
C THR A 88 4.79 11.76 10.28
N TRP A 89 5.31 11.18 9.21
CA TRP A 89 6.75 10.90 9.04
C TRP A 89 7.46 11.83 8.06
N GLN A 90 6.86 12.97 7.73
CA GLN A 90 7.46 13.97 6.84
C GLN A 90 8.86 14.39 7.29
N HIS A 91 9.10 14.46 8.60
CA HIS A 91 10.41 14.82 9.15
C HIS A 91 11.48 13.74 8.90
N LEU A 92 11.13 12.46 8.82
CA LEU A 92 12.03 11.38 8.42
C LEU A 92 12.25 11.38 6.91
N HIS A 93 11.18 11.59 6.15
CA HIS A 93 11.24 11.70 4.69
C HIS A 93 12.21 12.80 4.24
N ASN A 94 12.21 13.95 4.93
CA ASN A 94 13.14 15.04 4.66
C ASN A 94 14.62 14.71 4.99
N GLN A 95 14.88 13.66 5.77
CA GLN A 95 16.23 13.16 6.05
C GLN A 95 16.68 12.13 5.02
N ASP A 96 15.85 11.14 4.76
CA ASP A 96 16.06 10.08 3.76
C ASP A 96 14.71 9.54 3.31
N SER A 97 14.27 9.96 2.13
CA SER A 97 12.96 9.60 1.57
C SER A 97 12.86 8.09 1.31
N PHE A 98 13.91 7.49 0.75
CA PHE A 98 13.92 6.07 0.41
C PHE A 98 13.86 5.18 1.66
N LYS A 99 14.68 5.49 2.67
CA LYS A 99 14.70 4.77 3.95
C LYS A 99 13.36 4.91 4.69
N THR A 100 12.70 6.07 4.58
CA THR A 100 11.39 6.30 5.18
C THR A 100 10.31 5.45 4.53
N ASN A 101 10.28 5.37 3.19
CA ASN A 101 9.38 4.46 2.47
C ASN A 101 9.59 3.01 2.90
N MET A 102 10.86 2.53 2.91
CA MET A 102 11.16 1.18 3.39
C MET A 102 10.62 0.93 4.80
N ALA A 103 10.80 1.87 5.73
CA ALA A 103 10.34 1.71 7.10
C ALA A 103 8.81 1.66 7.21
N CYS A 104 8.09 2.49 6.45
CA CYS A 104 6.64 2.45 6.36
C CYS A 104 6.14 1.11 5.82
N ASP A 105 6.78 0.60 4.75
CA ASP A 105 6.41 -0.64 4.08
C ASP A 105 6.64 -1.86 4.97
N TYR A 106 7.77 -1.93 5.68
CA TYR A 106 8.01 -3.00 6.66
C TYR A 106 6.90 -3.07 7.71
N VAL A 107 6.49 -1.92 8.26
CA VAL A 107 5.43 -1.85 9.28
C VAL A 107 4.09 -2.36 8.71
N ILE A 108 3.69 -1.87 7.53
CA ILE A 108 2.43 -2.28 6.90
C ILE A 108 2.45 -3.74 6.50
N ASN A 109 3.51 -4.19 5.82
CA ASN A 109 3.59 -5.56 5.32
C ASN A 109 3.56 -6.58 6.46
N LEU A 110 4.25 -6.30 7.58
CA LEU A 110 4.18 -7.12 8.78
C LEU A 110 2.79 -7.10 9.42
N LYS A 111 2.09 -5.97 9.41
CA LYS A 111 0.71 -5.87 9.90
C LYS A 111 -0.22 -6.74 9.05
N LEU A 112 -0.14 -6.65 7.73
CA LEU A 112 -0.94 -7.46 6.81
C LEU A 112 -0.60 -8.95 6.90
N LYS A 113 0.68 -9.32 7.02
CA LYS A 113 1.13 -10.71 7.20
C LYS A 113 0.45 -11.38 8.41
N ASN A 114 0.18 -10.64 9.47
CA ASN A 114 -0.41 -11.17 10.70
C ASN A 114 -1.93 -11.31 10.66
N THR A 115 -2.60 -10.86 9.60
CA THR A 115 -4.05 -11.00 9.43
C THR A 115 -4.44 -12.46 9.14
N ASP A 116 -5.68 -12.81 9.44
CA ASP A 116 -6.21 -14.13 9.07
C ASP A 116 -6.41 -14.24 7.57
N ALA A 117 -6.71 -13.14 6.89
CA ALA A 117 -6.78 -13.05 5.43
C ALA A 117 -5.48 -13.49 4.76
N TYR A 118 -4.32 -13.08 5.31
CA TYR A 118 -3.02 -13.49 4.80
C TYR A 118 -2.75 -14.98 5.06
N LYS A 119 -2.99 -15.44 6.29
CA LYS A 119 -2.81 -16.86 6.68
C LYS A 119 -3.68 -17.82 5.85
N GLN A 120 -4.86 -17.36 5.45
CA GLN A 120 -5.79 -18.12 4.59
C GLN A 120 -5.47 -18.00 3.09
N GLY A 121 -4.47 -17.19 2.69
CA GLY A 121 -4.14 -16.92 1.29
C GLY A 121 -5.16 -16.05 0.55
N TRP A 122 -6.08 -15.41 1.27
CA TRP A 122 -7.06 -14.49 0.67
C TRP A 122 -6.41 -13.18 0.22
N ILE A 123 -5.39 -12.71 0.95
CA ILE A 123 -4.40 -11.75 0.46
C ILE A 123 -3.02 -12.41 0.41
N LYS A 124 -2.18 -11.93 -0.49
CA LYS A 124 -0.81 -12.42 -0.66
C LYS A 124 0.08 -11.24 -1.04
N MET A 125 1.20 -11.09 -0.36
CA MET A 125 2.17 -10.05 -0.71
C MET A 125 2.76 -10.33 -2.10
N PRO A 126 2.79 -9.33 -2.99
CA PRO A 126 3.47 -9.44 -4.28
C PRO A 126 4.97 -9.74 -4.09
N GLU A 127 5.58 -10.33 -5.12
CA GLU A 127 7.03 -10.58 -5.14
C GLU A 127 7.81 -9.25 -5.03
N GLY A 128 8.87 -9.25 -4.24
CA GLY A 128 9.70 -8.08 -3.99
C GLY A 128 9.25 -7.18 -2.82
N GLY A 129 8.10 -7.47 -2.20
CA GLY A 129 7.66 -6.72 -1.02
C GLY A 129 8.60 -6.88 0.18
N LEU A 130 8.82 -5.80 0.93
CA LEU A 130 9.71 -5.77 2.09
C LEU A 130 9.08 -6.50 3.28
N LEU A 131 9.79 -7.48 3.83
CA LEU A 131 9.31 -8.25 4.97
C LEU A 131 10.49 -8.80 5.80
N ASP A 132 10.57 -8.39 7.06
CA ASP A 132 11.54 -8.93 8.01
C ASP A 132 10.92 -8.95 9.42
N ASP A 133 10.80 -10.13 10.01
CA ASP A 133 10.17 -10.33 11.32
C ASP A 133 10.93 -9.64 12.47
N LYS A 134 12.20 -9.22 12.25
CA LYS A 134 12.95 -8.43 13.25
C LYS A 134 12.27 -7.09 13.59
N TYR A 135 11.43 -6.56 12.70
CA TYR A 135 10.69 -5.31 12.90
C TYR A 135 9.27 -5.50 13.47
N MET A 136 8.92 -6.72 13.88
CA MET A 136 7.59 -7.02 14.41
C MET A 136 7.24 -6.12 15.61
N ASN A 137 6.02 -5.56 15.59
CA ASN A 137 5.47 -4.67 16.63
C ASN A 137 6.23 -3.34 16.80
N MET A 138 7.05 -2.95 15.84
CA MET A 138 7.71 -1.65 15.80
C MET A 138 6.87 -0.64 15.01
N ASN A 139 7.04 0.65 15.34
CA ASN A 139 6.52 1.75 14.53
C ASN A 139 7.58 2.19 13.49
N THR A 140 7.16 3.05 12.56
CA THR A 140 8.02 3.51 11.46
C THR A 140 9.32 4.17 11.94
N ASP A 141 9.30 5.01 12.99
CA ASP A 141 10.52 5.65 13.52
C ASP A 141 11.51 4.62 14.09
N GLN A 142 11.01 3.60 14.78
CA GLN A 142 11.84 2.52 15.30
C GLN A 142 12.48 1.70 14.17
N VAL A 143 11.70 1.35 13.15
CA VAL A 143 12.20 0.63 11.98
C VAL A 143 13.22 1.48 11.22
N TYR A 144 12.92 2.76 10.96
CA TYR A 144 13.81 3.69 10.28
C TYR A 144 15.20 3.74 10.94
N LYS A 145 15.25 3.82 12.28
CA LYS A 145 16.51 3.83 13.04
C LYS A 145 17.30 2.53 12.97
N LEU A 146 16.62 1.41 12.72
CA LEU A 146 17.24 0.08 12.69
C LEU A 146 17.64 -0.40 11.31
N ILE A 147 17.08 0.18 10.23
CA ILE A 147 17.50 -0.16 8.86
C ILE A 147 18.97 0.27 8.68
N PRO A 148 19.91 -0.67 8.38
CA PRO A 148 21.27 -0.30 8.10
C PRO A 148 21.39 0.48 6.78
N ASP A 149 22.33 1.42 6.71
CA ASP A 149 22.55 2.19 5.48
C ASP A 149 22.98 1.27 4.31
N SER A 150 23.70 0.17 4.60
CA SER A 150 24.04 -0.83 3.58
C SER A 150 22.80 -1.51 2.98
N GLU A 151 21.80 -1.86 3.80
CA GLU A 151 20.54 -2.45 3.33
C GLU A 151 19.75 -1.44 2.49
N ARG A 152 19.70 -0.20 2.94
CA ARG A 152 19.09 0.93 2.22
C ARG A 152 19.73 1.13 0.84
N ASP A 153 21.06 1.16 0.76
CA ASP A 153 21.82 1.38 -0.48
C ASP A 153 21.70 0.19 -1.46
N GLU A 154 21.67 -1.03 -0.95
CA GLU A 154 21.44 -2.23 -1.77
C GLU A 154 20.03 -2.21 -2.39
N MET A 155 19.02 -1.89 -1.60
CA MET A 155 17.64 -1.81 -2.08
C MET A 155 17.45 -0.69 -3.09
N GLU A 156 18.03 0.50 -2.86
CA GLU A 156 17.97 1.61 -3.82
C GLU A 156 18.58 1.22 -5.17
N LYS A 157 19.73 0.54 -5.18
CA LYS A 157 20.36 0.04 -6.41
C LYS A 157 19.49 -0.98 -7.14
N MET A 158 18.83 -1.86 -6.40
CA MET A 158 17.89 -2.83 -6.99
C MET A 158 16.69 -2.15 -7.62
N CYS A 159 16.15 -1.12 -6.99
CA CYS A 159 15.00 -0.37 -7.49
C CYS A 159 15.33 0.51 -8.69
N GLN A 160 16.56 1.03 -8.83
CA GLN A 160 16.99 1.78 -10.03
C GLN A 160 16.94 0.96 -11.33
N GLY A 161 16.89 -0.39 -11.21
CA GLY A 161 16.78 -1.32 -12.34
C GLY A 161 15.38 -1.92 -12.55
N SER A 162 14.47 -1.74 -11.61
CA SER A 162 13.11 -2.30 -11.66
C SER A 162 12.15 -1.47 -10.81
N SER A 163 10.89 -1.41 -11.21
CA SER A 163 9.80 -0.77 -10.44
C SER A 163 9.44 -1.59 -9.18
N GLY A 164 10.34 -1.64 -8.21
CA GLY A 164 10.28 -2.59 -7.08
C GLY A 164 9.74 -2.06 -5.75
N LEU A 165 9.72 -0.76 -5.52
CA LEU A 165 9.13 -0.13 -4.34
C LEU A 165 8.07 0.86 -4.77
N ASP A 166 7.01 0.98 -3.99
CA ASP A 166 5.99 2.00 -4.19
C ASP A 166 6.58 3.36 -3.83
N GLU A 167 6.66 4.26 -4.81
CA GLU A 167 7.02 5.65 -4.58
C GLU A 167 5.75 6.42 -4.24
N HIS A 168 5.60 6.80 -2.98
CA HIS A 168 4.48 7.62 -2.55
C HIS A 168 4.69 9.07 -2.94
N ASP A 169 3.59 9.77 -3.23
CA ASP A 169 3.58 11.19 -3.59
C ASP A 169 3.63 12.06 -2.32
N TRP A 170 4.81 12.12 -1.71
CA TRP A 170 5.06 12.90 -0.49
C TRP A 170 4.93 14.41 -0.73
N ASP A 171 5.32 14.89 -1.91
CA ASP A 171 5.22 16.31 -2.26
C ASP A 171 3.78 16.73 -2.49
N GLY A 172 2.97 15.80 -3.03
CA GLY A 172 1.53 15.97 -3.19
C GLY A 172 0.72 15.53 -1.98
N ALA A 173 1.36 15.29 -0.82
CA ALA A 173 0.68 14.84 0.38
C ALA A 173 -0.44 15.81 0.75
N THR A 174 -1.67 15.31 0.72
CA THR A 174 -2.88 16.10 0.97
C THR A 174 -3.35 15.84 2.38
N GLU A 175 -3.52 16.90 3.17
CA GLU A 175 -4.18 16.79 4.46
C GLU A 175 -5.63 16.33 4.24
N LEU A 176 -6.05 15.40 5.08
CA LEU A 176 -7.44 14.98 5.11
C LEU A 176 -8.31 16.14 5.58
N SER A 177 -9.50 16.27 5.01
CA SER A 177 -10.50 17.18 5.56
C SER A 177 -10.85 16.79 7.01
N THR A 178 -11.42 17.70 7.77
CA THR A 178 -11.83 17.41 9.16
C THR A 178 -12.76 16.20 9.23
N GLU A 179 -13.69 16.06 8.28
CA GLU A 179 -14.63 14.93 8.20
C GLU A 179 -13.92 13.61 7.92
N GLU A 180 -12.95 13.62 7.01
CA GLU A 180 -12.13 12.44 6.70
C GLU A 180 -11.23 12.04 7.88
N ALA A 181 -10.63 13.02 8.56
CA ALA A 181 -9.82 12.78 9.76
C ALA A 181 -10.67 12.20 10.92
N GLU A 182 -11.91 12.66 11.10
CA GLU A 182 -12.84 12.09 12.07
C GLU A 182 -13.26 10.66 11.70
N ALA A 183 -13.44 10.36 10.42
CA ALA A 183 -13.75 9.00 9.97
C ALA A 183 -12.63 8.01 10.28
N LEU A 184 -11.36 8.47 10.27
CA LEU A 184 -10.21 7.65 10.68
C LEU A 184 -10.12 7.43 12.19
N ALA A 185 -10.69 8.32 13.00
CA ALA A 185 -10.60 8.26 14.46
C ALA A 185 -11.71 7.42 15.12
N ARG A 186 -12.72 6.98 14.36
CA ARG A 186 -13.86 6.14 14.80
C ARG A 186 -13.63 4.67 14.51
#